data_ace14f5eb00fe1c50270b3ecd88f2d32
#
_entry.id   ace14f5eb00fe1c50270b3ecd88f2d32
#
_cell.length_a   1.000
_cell.length_b   1.000
_cell.length_c   1.000
_cell.angle_alpha   90.00
_cell.angle_beta   90.00
_cell.angle_gamma   90.00
#
_symmetry.space_group_name_H-M   'P 1'
#
loop_
_entity.id
_entity.type
_entity.pdbx_description
1 polymer ?
#
loop_
_entity_poly.entity_id
_entity_poly.type
_entity_poly.pdbx_seq_one_letter_code
_entity_poly.pdbx_strand_id
1 'polypeptide(L)'
;MKTNKIGVVFSGPILSSIEREIREKESERLKSNLVSILTALDFKNEVVAAGGEIYAVGGIVRDAIMGRSSDDLDIVIRGVPYEKLFSILSKYGKAVDTSLTDENGKKDFGATKFVSHNKTFNEILANNGIRKEIDIMLPRKDSKDLNAKGHRSIKSDVNHMYTIYDDLMRRDITINAVALSYSGRIIDKVKALDDIKNGVVRAVSEDSFIDDPLRMIRAVRFAAKFNFQLDDRTLELIRINAPLLADKKELPKERFLMEFEKMVGKSDMSRAVKLLVDLGLYESMFGVQPKFGDYNKFAHAKSVEDFSYMLFEGQDSNEIVSLVTNNITNAVAILNYVRAIVKYVDEVKEAGLDKLNRTLALAAIYNLSPDMLTTSYYVNSNDKVVGGQFQRKELPAGNNDVEFKGDEFKNFVLDMLEKNQMTQDLSRIGKAKTFALRAIYNDEIGNNKEDIRNFLETNLSWLK
;
A
#
# COMPACT_ATOMS: atom_id res chain seq x y z
N MET A 1 -11.28 -19.93 -35.72
CA MET A 1 -11.41 -18.87 -34.71
C MET A 1 -10.09 -18.11 -34.63
N LYS A 2 -10.07 -16.87 -35.11
CA LYS A 2 -8.85 -16.05 -35.08
C LYS A 2 -8.72 -15.43 -33.69
N THR A 3 -7.73 -15.85 -32.93
CA THR A 3 -7.35 -15.25 -31.67
C THR A 3 -6.76 -13.86 -31.94
N ASN A 4 -7.49 -12.81 -31.58
CA ASN A 4 -6.96 -11.46 -31.56
C ASN A 4 -5.85 -11.39 -30.50
N LYS A 5 -4.61 -11.30 -30.96
CA LYS A 5 -3.48 -10.90 -30.12
C LYS A 5 -3.66 -9.42 -29.76
N ILE A 6 -4.20 -9.15 -28.59
CA ILE A 6 -4.11 -7.82 -27.99
C ILE A 6 -2.69 -7.70 -27.42
N GLY A 7 -1.79 -7.30 -28.26
CA GLY A 7 -0.44 -6.93 -27.88
C GLY A 7 -0.46 -5.56 -27.21
N VAL A 8 -0.56 -5.52 -25.89
CA VAL A 8 -0.33 -4.28 -25.14
C VAL A 8 1.20 -4.06 -25.09
N VAL A 9 1.73 -3.39 -26.09
CA VAL A 9 3.13 -2.94 -26.12
C VAL A 9 3.24 -1.70 -25.25
N PHE A 10 3.58 -1.87 -23.97
CA PHE A 10 4.05 -0.76 -23.15
C PHE A 10 5.57 -0.64 -23.35
N SER A 11 5.99 0.30 -24.18
CA SER A 11 7.39 0.71 -24.26
C SER A 11 7.74 1.44 -22.97
N GLY A 12 8.49 0.79 -22.08
CA GLY A 12 9.13 1.47 -20.95
C GLY A 12 10.07 2.56 -21.50
N PRO A 13 10.35 3.62 -20.72
CA PRO A 13 11.22 4.70 -21.17
C PRO A 13 12.59 4.13 -21.55
N ILE A 14 13.00 4.30 -22.81
CA ILE A 14 14.35 4.00 -23.26
C ILE A 14 15.26 4.99 -22.56
N LEU A 15 16.03 4.52 -21.57
CA LEU A 15 17.03 5.34 -20.89
C LEU A 15 18.06 5.81 -21.91
N SER A 16 18.44 7.07 -21.83
CA SER A 16 19.59 7.62 -22.56
C SER A 16 20.88 6.88 -22.15
N SER A 17 21.89 6.91 -23.00
CA SER A 17 23.19 6.29 -22.67
C SER A 17 23.78 6.83 -21.37
N ILE A 18 23.61 8.13 -21.12
CA ILE A 18 24.08 8.81 -19.90
C ILE A 18 23.34 8.31 -18.66
N GLU A 19 22.01 8.20 -18.72
CA GLU A 19 21.21 7.69 -17.59
C GLU A 19 21.55 6.23 -17.27
N ARG A 20 21.86 5.44 -18.30
CA ARG A 20 22.29 4.04 -18.13
C ARG A 20 23.66 3.97 -17.43
N GLU A 21 24.61 4.78 -17.86
CA GLU A 21 25.95 4.85 -17.25
C GLU A 21 25.86 5.31 -15.78
N ILE A 22 25.04 6.32 -15.48
CA ILE A 22 24.81 6.79 -14.11
C ILE A 22 24.26 5.67 -13.25
N ARG A 23 23.26 4.93 -13.75
CA ARG A 23 22.67 3.80 -13.02
C ARG A 23 23.65 2.66 -12.79
N GLU A 24 24.49 2.34 -13.74
CA GLU A 24 25.52 1.32 -13.59
C GLU A 24 26.55 1.69 -12.50
N LYS A 25 27.04 2.92 -12.51
CA LYS A 25 27.94 3.43 -11.45
C LYS A 25 27.27 3.39 -10.08
N GLU A 26 26.02 3.82 -10.00
CA GLU A 26 25.26 3.80 -8.73
C GLU A 26 24.99 2.37 -8.25
N SER A 27 24.69 1.45 -9.15
CA SER A 27 24.55 0.02 -8.83
C SER A 27 25.83 -0.55 -8.24
N GLU A 28 27.00 -0.29 -8.84
CA GLU A 28 28.28 -0.76 -8.30
C GLU A 28 28.56 -0.16 -6.92
N ARG A 29 28.30 1.14 -6.73
CA ARG A 29 28.46 1.81 -5.44
C ARG A 29 27.57 1.18 -4.36
N LEU A 30 26.29 0.96 -4.65
CA LEU A 30 25.32 0.40 -3.69
C LEU A 30 25.65 -1.06 -3.35
N LYS A 31 26.06 -1.87 -4.32
CA LYS A 31 26.52 -3.25 -4.08
C LYS A 31 27.77 -3.26 -3.19
N SER A 32 28.73 -2.39 -3.45
CA SER A 32 29.92 -2.27 -2.61
C SER A 32 29.61 -1.85 -1.19
N ASN A 33 28.71 -0.86 -1.02
CA ASN A 33 28.23 -0.44 0.29
C ASN A 33 27.55 -1.61 1.05
N LEU A 34 26.71 -2.37 0.36
CA LEU A 34 26.00 -3.50 0.97
C LEU A 34 26.99 -4.59 1.43
N VAL A 35 28.02 -4.88 0.64
CA VAL A 35 29.12 -5.78 1.06
C VAL A 35 29.84 -5.23 2.29
N SER A 36 30.12 -3.93 2.31
CA SER A 36 30.77 -3.28 3.47
C SER A 36 29.92 -3.38 4.73
N ILE A 37 28.60 -3.17 4.60
CA ILE A 37 27.64 -3.33 5.72
C ILE A 37 27.63 -4.77 6.23
N LEU A 38 27.53 -5.76 5.34
CA LEU A 38 27.53 -7.17 5.72
C LEU A 38 28.87 -7.59 6.37
N THR A 39 29.95 -6.97 5.94
CA THR A 39 31.30 -7.23 6.51
C THR A 39 31.43 -6.59 7.90
N ALA A 40 30.79 -5.46 8.13
CA ALA A 40 30.79 -4.72 9.39
C ALA A 40 29.79 -5.23 10.45
N LEU A 41 28.97 -6.24 10.13
CA LEU A 41 28.06 -6.85 11.12
C LEU A 41 28.85 -7.35 12.33
N ASP A 42 28.52 -6.87 13.51
CA ASP A 42 29.23 -7.14 14.76
C ASP A 42 29.37 -8.63 15.07
N PHE A 43 28.31 -9.39 14.78
CA PHE A 43 28.21 -10.83 15.05
C PHE A 43 28.79 -11.71 13.91
N LYS A 44 29.21 -11.11 12.79
CA LYS A 44 29.66 -11.85 11.59
C LYS A 44 30.74 -12.90 11.91
N ASN A 45 31.77 -12.51 12.65
CA ASN A 45 32.91 -13.39 12.90
C ASN A 45 32.50 -14.62 13.73
N GLU A 46 31.60 -14.44 14.71
CA GLU A 46 31.12 -15.54 15.54
C GLU A 46 30.17 -16.47 14.76
N VAL A 47 29.33 -15.90 13.89
CA VAL A 47 28.47 -16.67 12.97
C VAL A 47 29.31 -17.50 12.01
N VAL A 48 30.33 -16.92 11.38
CA VAL A 48 31.22 -17.63 10.45
C VAL A 48 32.03 -18.71 11.17
N ALA A 49 32.55 -18.42 12.37
CA ALA A 49 33.26 -19.41 13.19
C ALA A 49 32.34 -20.59 13.61
N ALA A 50 31.04 -20.35 13.72
CA ALA A 50 30.04 -21.38 13.97
C ALA A 50 29.66 -22.20 12.72
N GLY A 51 30.26 -21.94 11.55
CA GLY A 51 29.95 -22.56 10.27
C GLY A 51 28.83 -21.89 9.49
N GLY A 52 28.47 -20.66 9.88
CA GLY A 52 27.38 -19.89 9.24
C GLY A 52 27.82 -19.14 7.98
N GLU A 53 26.89 -18.97 7.09
CA GLU A 53 27.00 -18.12 5.90
C GLU A 53 25.94 -17.01 5.96
N ILE A 54 26.32 -15.79 5.59
CA ILE A 54 25.49 -14.58 5.70
C ILE A 54 25.19 -14.02 4.31
N TYR A 55 23.92 -13.72 4.05
CA TYR A 55 23.45 -13.18 2.78
C TYR A 55 22.46 -12.04 3.02
N ALA A 56 22.65 -10.89 2.34
CA ALA A 56 21.55 -9.96 2.11
C ALA A 56 20.65 -10.54 1.01
N VAL A 57 19.33 -10.34 1.11
CA VAL A 57 18.37 -10.97 0.21
C VAL A 57 17.24 -10.01 -0.20
N GLY A 58 16.59 -10.33 -1.31
CA GLY A 58 15.31 -9.72 -1.68
C GLY A 58 15.41 -8.26 -2.12
N GLY A 59 14.58 -7.41 -1.54
CA GLY A 59 14.37 -6.04 -1.97
C GLY A 59 15.65 -5.20 -2.05
N ILE A 60 16.48 -5.25 -1.01
CA ILE A 60 17.69 -4.43 -0.94
C ILE A 60 18.73 -4.83 -2.00
N VAL A 61 18.87 -6.12 -2.30
CA VAL A 61 19.80 -6.60 -3.32
C VAL A 61 19.30 -6.22 -4.71
N ARG A 62 17.99 -6.45 -4.99
CA ARG A 62 17.36 -5.99 -6.24
C ARG A 62 17.54 -4.49 -6.45
N ASP A 63 17.22 -3.68 -5.43
CA ASP A 63 17.26 -2.23 -5.53
C ASP A 63 18.69 -1.74 -5.73
N ALA A 64 19.68 -2.34 -5.04
CA ALA A 64 21.10 -2.05 -5.28
C ALA A 64 21.52 -2.38 -6.74
N ILE A 65 21.09 -3.54 -7.29
CA ILE A 65 21.36 -3.89 -8.69
C ILE A 65 20.72 -2.89 -9.65
N MET A 66 19.54 -2.33 -9.31
CA MET A 66 18.84 -1.31 -10.10
C MET A 66 19.42 0.11 -9.92
N GLY A 67 20.46 0.30 -9.10
CA GLY A 67 20.97 1.62 -8.75
C GLY A 67 19.98 2.44 -7.91
N ARG A 68 19.21 1.80 -7.03
CA ARG A 68 18.22 2.41 -6.14
C ARG A 68 18.57 2.12 -4.68
N SER A 69 18.43 3.11 -3.82
CA SER A 69 18.54 2.91 -2.37
C SER A 69 17.32 2.16 -1.81
N SER A 70 17.57 1.41 -0.74
CA SER A 70 16.54 0.74 0.07
C SER A 70 16.86 0.96 1.54
N ASP A 71 15.84 1.11 2.36
CA ASP A 71 15.97 1.34 3.81
C ASP A 71 15.81 0.07 4.65
N ASP A 72 15.42 -1.04 4.02
CA ASP A 72 15.10 -2.33 4.64
C ASP A 72 16.22 -3.33 4.37
N LEU A 73 16.89 -3.83 5.41
CA LEU A 73 17.94 -4.84 5.31
C LEU A 73 17.44 -6.19 5.79
N ASP A 74 17.15 -7.07 4.84
CA ASP A 74 16.82 -8.47 5.07
C ASP A 74 18.08 -9.35 4.97
N ILE A 75 18.36 -10.13 6.00
CA ILE A 75 19.51 -11.05 6.05
C ILE A 75 19.03 -12.48 6.23
N VAL A 76 19.57 -13.40 5.41
CA VAL A 76 19.44 -14.84 5.63
C VAL A 76 20.78 -15.39 6.13
N ILE A 77 20.74 -16.12 7.25
CA ILE A 77 21.89 -16.82 7.84
C ILE A 77 21.60 -18.32 7.82
N ARG A 78 22.48 -19.09 7.16
CA ARG A 78 22.40 -20.54 7.16
C ARG A 78 23.60 -21.17 7.91
N GLY A 79 23.51 -22.47 8.22
CA GLY A 79 24.60 -23.24 8.83
C GLY A 79 24.67 -23.16 10.35
N VAL A 80 23.88 -22.30 11.00
CA VAL A 80 23.83 -22.12 12.45
C VAL A 80 22.43 -22.41 12.97
N PRO A 81 22.23 -23.33 13.91
CA PRO A 81 20.95 -23.57 14.56
C PRO A 81 20.36 -22.29 15.17
N TYR A 82 19.02 -22.15 15.17
CA TYR A 82 18.36 -20.92 15.59
C TYR A 82 18.73 -20.47 17.00
N GLU A 83 18.70 -21.37 17.98
CA GLU A 83 18.98 -21.04 19.38
C GLU A 83 20.42 -20.54 19.54
N LYS A 84 21.37 -21.13 18.80
CA LYS A 84 22.77 -20.68 18.80
C LYS A 84 22.89 -19.31 18.11
N LEU A 85 22.20 -19.12 16.97
CA LEU A 85 22.17 -17.84 16.28
C LEU A 85 21.57 -16.74 17.16
N PHE A 86 20.42 -16.99 17.78
CA PHE A 86 19.78 -16.05 18.69
C PHE A 86 20.67 -15.71 19.89
N SER A 87 21.35 -16.69 20.46
CA SER A 87 22.34 -16.47 21.54
C SER A 87 23.51 -15.58 21.08
N ILE A 88 24.01 -15.80 19.85
CA ILE A 88 25.06 -14.95 19.27
C ILE A 88 24.52 -13.51 19.14
N LEU A 89 23.38 -13.33 18.45
CA LEU A 89 22.80 -12.00 18.22
C LEU A 89 22.57 -11.22 19.53
N SER A 90 22.10 -11.91 20.58
CA SER A 90 21.82 -11.31 21.89
C SER A 90 23.05 -10.76 22.61
N LYS A 91 24.26 -11.17 22.23
CA LYS A 91 25.52 -10.61 22.76
C LYS A 91 25.83 -9.23 22.16
N TYR A 92 25.41 -9.01 20.91
CA TYR A 92 25.79 -7.83 20.12
C TYR A 92 24.68 -6.78 20.04
N GLY A 93 23.43 -7.14 20.41
CA GLY A 93 22.31 -6.22 20.26
C GLY A 93 21.04 -6.70 20.91
N LYS A 94 19.97 -5.91 20.72
CA LYS A 94 18.62 -6.33 21.08
C LYS A 94 18.10 -7.24 19.98
N ALA A 95 17.95 -8.52 20.31
CA ALA A 95 17.33 -9.51 19.45
C ALA A 95 15.90 -9.80 19.94
N VAL A 96 14.92 -9.77 19.05
CA VAL A 96 13.50 -10.08 19.31
C VAL A 96 13.07 -11.21 18.40
N ASP A 97 12.68 -12.34 18.97
CA ASP A 97 12.12 -13.45 18.24
C ASP A 97 10.73 -13.06 17.69
N THR A 98 10.60 -13.08 16.36
CA THR A 98 9.36 -12.79 15.63
C THR A 98 8.81 -14.02 14.94
N SER A 99 9.29 -15.22 15.33
CA SER A 99 8.82 -16.49 14.80
C SER A 99 7.33 -16.69 15.06
N LEU A 100 6.62 -17.16 14.05
CA LEU A 100 5.19 -17.45 14.16
C LEU A 100 4.98 -18.74 14.95
N THR A 101 3.88 -18.78 15.70
CA THR A 101 3.43 -20.00 16.39
C THR A 101 2.23 -20.55 15.65
N ASP A 102 2.26 -21.83 15.25
CA ASP A 102 1.15 -22.48 14.58
C ASP A 102 -0.01 -22.80 15.55
N GLU A 103 -1.13 -23.30 15.00
CA GLU A 103 -2.34 -23.65 15.77
C GLU A 103 -2.08 -24.74 16.84
N ASN A 104 -1.00 -25.50 16.72
CA ASN A 104 -0.58 -26.55 17.65
C ASN A 104 0.45 -26.06 18.68
N GLY A 105 0.74 -24.78 18.71
CA GLY A 105 1.71 -24.18 19.63
C GLY A 105 3.18 -24.41 19.19
N LYS A 106 3.42 -24.95 18.00
CA LYS A 106 4.76 -25.13 17.48
C LYS A 106 5.25 -23.81 16.88
N LYS A 107 6.36 -23.31 17.39
CA LYS A 107 7.02 -22.14 16.81
C LYS A 107 7.74 -22.47 15.52
N ASP A 108 7.52 -21.65 14.50
CA ASP A 108 8.35 -21.57 13.30
C ASP A 108 9.59 -20.74 13.62
N PHE A 109 10.56 -21.37 14.29
CA PHE A 109 11.80 -20.73 14.70
C PHE A 109 12.62 -20.31 13.49
N GLY A 110 12.85 -19.03 13.30
CA GLY A 110 13.72 -18.62 12.21
C GLY A 110 13.63 -17.17 11.76
N ALA A 111 12.91 -16.33 12.48
CA ALA A 111 12.85 -14.89 12.22
C ALA A 111 13.17 -14.09 13.50
N THR A 112 14.09 -13.12 13.38
CA THR A 112 14.55 -12.26 14.47
C THR A 112 14.68 -10.84 13.97
N LYS A 113 14.09 -9.88 14.69
CA LYS A 113 14.40 -8.47 14.54
C LYS A 113 15.61 -8.13 15.42
N PHE A 114 16.60 -7.49 14.84
CA PHE A 114 17.86 -7.19 15.48
C PHE A 114 18.20 -5.71 15.39
N VAL A 115 18.64 -5.14 16.53
CA VAL A 115 19.19 -3.78 16.62
C VAL A 115 20.53 -3.85 17.34
N SER A 116 21.62 -3.50 16.65
CA SER A 116 22.97 -3.54 17.22
C SER A 116 23.16 -2.53 18.37
N HIS A 117 23.93 -2.92 19.40
CA HIS A 117 24.42 -2.02 20.43
C HIS A 117 25.62 -1.16 19.97
N ASN A 118 26.27 -1.53 18.85
CA ASN A 118 27.43 -0.83 18.33
C ASN A 118 27.01 0.47 17.60
N LYS A 119 27.39 1.60 18.18
CA LYS A 119 27.07 2.93 17.64
C LYS A 119 27.66 3.13 16.23
N THR A 120 28.93 2.71 16.02
CA THR A 120 29.60 2.85 14.72
C THR A 120 28.88 2.04 13.63
N PHE A 121 28.43 0.82 13.92
CA PHE A 121 27.64 0.05 12.96
C PHE A 121 26.29 0.72 12.66
N ASN A 122 25.60 1.26 13.66
CA ASN A 122 24.37 2.01 13.47
C ASN A 122 24.58 3.30 12.64
N GLU A 123 25.74 3.96 12.76
CA GLU A 123 26.13 5.09 11.91
C GLU A 123 26.38 4.65 10.46
N ILE A 124 27.00 3.49 10.25
CA ILE A 124 27.17 2.92 8.89
C ILE A 124 25.81 2.68 8.25
N LEU A 125 24.85 2.09 8.97
CA LEU A 125 23.49 1.90 8.46
C LEU A 125 22.84 3.24 8.09
N ALA A 126 22.86 4.20 9.00
CA ALA A 126 22.26 5.52 8.81
C ALA A 126 22.87 6.28 7.61
N ASN A 127 24.21 6.25 7.46
CA ASN A 127 24.91 6.88 6.34
C ASN A 127 24.56 6.26 4.98
N ASN A 128 24.04 5.02 4.98
CA ASN A 128 23.54 4.34 3.78
C ASN A 128 22.02 4.40 3.65
N GLY A 129 21.33 5.15 4.52
CA GLY A 129 19.86 5.29 4.49
C GLY A 129 19.11 4.05 4.95
N ILE A 130 19.79 3.13 5.66
CA ILE A 130 19.20 1.86 6.13
C ILE A 130 18.73 2.03 7.57
N ARG A 131 17.56 1.44 7.87
CA ARG A 131 17.00 1.43 9.23
C ARG A 131 17.91 0.65 10.19
N LYS A 132 17.91 1.04 11.47
CA LYS A 132 18.69 0.36 12.52
C LYS A 132 18.19 -1.05 12.81
N GLU A 133 16.91 -1.30 12.61
CA GLU A 133 16.29 -2.61 12.79
C GLU A 133 16.54 -3.46 11.53
N ILE A 134 17.13 -4.63 11.71
CA ILE A 134 17.49 -5.58 10.65
C ILE A 134 16.65 -6.83 10.84
N ASP A 135 16.06 -7.32 9.75
CA ASP A 135 15.36 -8.60 9.75
C ASP A 135 16.34 -9.74 9.43
N ILE A 136 16.52 -10.65 10.38
CA ILE A 136 17.43 -11.81 10.27
C ILE A 136 16.61 -13.08 10.26
N MET A 137 16.82 -13.94 9.26
CA MET A 137 16.03 -15.13 9.04
C MET A 137 16.92 -16.35 8.78
N LEU A 138 16.45 -17.53 9.17
CA LEU A 138 16.96 -18.79 8.62
C LEU A 138 16.36 -19.05 7.24
N PRO A 139 17.06 -19.82 6.38
CA PRO A 139 16.50 -20.20 5.09
C PRO A 139 15.29 -21.12 5.26
N ARG A 140 14.34 -20.98 4.35
CA ARG A 140 13.08 -21.70 4.38
C ARG A 140 12.88 -22.47 3.07
N LYS A 141 12.11 -23.55 3.17
CA LYS A 141 11.62 -24.30 2.02
C LYS A 141 10.13 -24.49 2.17
N ASP A 142 9.39 -24.15 1.13
CA ASP A 142 7.96 -24.37 1.12
C ASP A 142 7.68 -25.79 0.66
N SER A 143 6.79 -26.50 1.36
CA SER A 143 6.31 -27.83 1.02
C SER A 143 4.78 -27.82 0.98
N LYS A 144 4.20 -28.55 0.02
CA LYS A 144 2.75 -28.71 -0.07
C LYS A 144 2.25 -29.77 0.88
N ASP A 145 1.26 -29.44 1.69
CA ASP A 145 0.42 -30.42 2.36
C ASP A 145 -0.67 -30.87 1.39
N LEU A 146 -0.52 -32.06 0.82
CA LEU A 146 -1.45 -32.61 -0.17
C LEU A 146 -2.89 -32.76 0.36
N ASN A 147 -3.09 -32.71 1.67
CA ASN A 147 -4.38 -32.84 2.32
C ASN A 147 -5.04 -31.48 2.63
N ALA A 148 -4.31 -30.38 2.48
CA ALA A 148 -4.83 -29.03 2.70
C ALA A 148 -5.03 -28.31 1.35
N LYS A 149 -5.94 -27.31 1.31
CA LYS A 149 -6.19 -26.48 0.12
C LYS A 149 -5.79 -25.04 0.37
N GLY A 150 -5.39 -24.36 -0.71
CA GLY A 150 -5.07 -22.95 -0.67
C GLY A 150 -3.76 -22.60 0.05
N HIS A 151 -3.65 -21.39 0.56
CA HIS A 151 -2.46 -20.90 1.27
C HIS A 151 -2.08 -21.72 2.51
N ARG A 152 -3.07 -22.30 3.21
CA ARG A 152 -2.84 -23.18 4.35
C ARG A 152 -2.24 -24.56 3.97
N SER A 153 -2.24 -24.90 2.69
CA SER A 153 -1.59 -26.12 2.20
C SER A 153 -0.06 -26.00 2.17
N ILE A 154 0.47 -24.78 2.31
CA ILE A 154 1.90 -24.56 2.32
C ILE A 154 2.39 -24.53 3.76
N LYS A 155 3.22 -25.51 4.06
CA LYS A 155 4.04 -25.51 5.27
C LYS A 155 5.40 -24.96 4.89
N SER A 156 5.72 -23.78 5.40
CA SER A 156 7.07 -23.24 5.32
C SER A 156 7.91 -23.96 6.36
N ASP A 157 8.81 -24.80 5.91
CA ASP A 157 9.76 -25.50 6.78
C ASP A 157 11.02 -24.66 6.91
N VAL A 158 11.39 -24.34 8.15
CA VAL A 158 12.58 -23.55 8.49
C VAL A 158 13.68 -24.45 8.96
N ASN A 159 14.82 -24.42 8.30
CA ASN A 159 15.96 -25.22 8.69
C ASN A 159 17.29 -24.55 8.32
N HIS A 160 18.16 -24.35 9.31
CA HIS A 160 19.48 -23.77 9.10
C HIS A 160 20.37 -24.54 8.11
N MET A 161 20.07 -25.81 7.84
CA MET A 161 20.79 -26.64 6.86
C MET A 161 20.34 -26.39 5.42
N TYR A 162 19.19 -25.75 5.20
CA TYR A 162 18.77 -25.40 3.85
C TYR A 162 19.77 -24.47 3.20
N THR A 163 19.86 -24.57 1.88
CA THR A 163 20.74 -23.71 1.10
C THR A 163 20.08 -22.36 0.85
N ILE A 164 20.89 -21.35 0.51
CA ILE A 164 20.33 -20.06 0.05
C ILE A 164 19.45 -20.24 -1.20
N TYR A 165 19.74 -21.25 -2.04
CA TYR A 165 18.92 -21.56 -3.23
C TYR A 165 17.50 -22.01 -2.84
N ASP A 166 17.35 -22.80 -1.76
CA ASP A 166 16.03 -23.23 -1.28
C ASP A 166 15.19 -22.00 -0.88
N ASP A 167 15.79 -20.99 -0.20
CA ASP A 167 15.10 -19.75 0.16
C ASP A 167 14.75 -18.88 -1.07
N LEU A 168 15.64 -18.81 -2.08
CA LEU A 168 15.39 -18.04 -3.28
C LEU A 168 14.27 -18.66 -4.15
N MET A 169 14.23 -19.98 -4.27
CA MET A 169 13.27 -20.70 -5.11
C MET A 169 11.82 -20.62 -4.62
N ARG A 170 11.58 -20.37 -3.32
CA ARG A 170 10.23 -20.21 -2.75
C ARG A 170 9.66 -18.80 -2.89
N ARG A 171 10.44 -17.83 -3.41
CA ARG A 171 10.00 -16.42 -3.52
C ARG A 171 8.95 -16.25 -4.61
N ASP A 172 8.34 -15.05 -4.61
CA ASP A 172 7.23 -14.71 -5.52
C ASP A 172 7.66 -14.56 -6.98
N ILE A 173 8.64 -13.69 -7.21
CA ILE A 173 9.11 -13.30 -8.55
C ILE A 173 10.65 -13.30 -8.61
N THR A 174 11.17 -13.52 -9.80
CA THR A 174 12.63 -13.69 -10.03
C THR A 174 13.43 -12.49 -9.54
N ILE A 175 12.98 -11.27 -9.81
CA ILE A 175 13.71 -10.06 -9.40
C ILE A 175 13.85 -9.88 -7.88
N ASN A 176 13.06 -10.60 -7.07
CA ASN A 176 13.18 -10.68 -5.61
C ASN A 176 13.96 -11.92 -5.14
N ALA A 177 14.27 -12.85 -6.05
CA ALA A 177 14.93 -14.11 -5.75
C ALA A 177 16.44 -14.06 -6.04
N VAL A 178 17.09 -13.02 -5.50
CA VAL A 178 18.52 -12.76 -5.62
C VAL A 178 19.10 -12.51 -4.24
N ALA A 179 20.36 -12.94 -4.03
CA ALA A 179 21.08 -12.74 -2.78
C ALA A 179 22.50 -12.22 -3.03
N LEU A 180 23.05 -11.52 -2.03
CA LEU A 180 24.43 -11.04 -2.04
C LEU A 180 25.12 -11.53 -0.76
N SER A 181 26.21 -12.31 -0.92
CA SER A 181 27.01 -12.75 0.22
C SER A 181 27.89 -11.63 0.78
N TYR A 182 28.31 -11.76 2.03
CA TYR A 182 29.28 -10.84 2.65
C TYR A 182 30.64 -10.81 1.90
N SER A 183 30.95 -11.84 1.08
CA SER A 183 32.13 -11.85 0.23
C SER A 183 31.96 -11.17 -1.13
N GLY A 184 30.80 -10.54 -1.36
CA GLY A 184 30.51 -9.84 -2.62
C GLY A 184 29.97 -10.71 -3.75
N ARG A 185 29.77 -12.02 -3.53
CA ARG A 185 29.23 -12.91 -4.56
C ARG A 185 27.71 -12.76 -4.66
N ILE A 186 27.21 -12.44 -5.85
CA ILE A 186 25.78 -12.45 -6.16
C ILE A 186 25.36 -13.90 -6.41
N ILE A 187 24.24 -14.31 -5.82
CA ILE A 187 23.61 -15.60 -5.99
C ILE A 187 22.33 -15.38 -6.78
N ASP A 188 22.32 -15.85 -8.01
CA ASP A 188 21.18 -15.80 -8.92
C ASP A 188 20.96 -17.18 -9.53
N LYS A 189 19.87 -17.85 -9.17
CA LYS A 189 19.50 -19.18 -9.67
C LYS A 189 18.41 -19.08 -10.74
N VAL A 190 17.68 -17.97 -10.78
CA VAL A 190 16.42 -17.81 -11.54
C VAL A 190 16.53 -16.77 -12.66
N LYS A 191 17.76 -16.33 -12.99
CA LYS A 191 18.05 -15.28 -13.96
C LYS A 191 17.45 -13.91 -13.56
N ALA A 192 17.45 -13.62 -12.27
CA ALA A 192 16.99 -12.33 -11.73
C ALA A 192 17.71 -11.14 -12.34
N LEU A 193 19.03 -11.25 -12.57
CA LEU A 193 19.85 -10.20 -13.18
C LEU A 193 19.40 -9.88 -14.61
N ASP A 194 19.10 -10.91 -15.40
CA ASP A 194 18.59 -10.74 -16.76
C ASP A 194 17.21 -10.09 -16.75
N ASP A 195 16.31 -10.53 -15.88
CA ASP A 195 14.96 -9.97 -15.75
C ASP A 195 15.00 -8.52 -15.25
N ILE A 196 15.87 -8.17 -14.30
CA ILE A 196 16.08 -6.79 -13.87
C ILE A 196 16.58 -5.92 -15.03
N LYS A 197 17.60 -6.41 -15.77
CA LYS A 197 18.19 -5.69 -16.90
C LYS A 197 17.17 -5.43 -18.02
N ASN A 198 16.31 -6.41 -18.28
CA ASN A 198 15.32 -6.37 -19.36
C ASN A 198 13.97 -5.76 -18.92
N GLY A 199 13.82 -5.40 -17.64
CA GLY A 199 12.57 -4.84 -17.13
C GLY A 199 11.42 -5.86 -17.12
N VAL A 200 11.67 -7.09 -16.70
CA VAL A 200 10.72 -8.20 -16.71
C VAL A 200 10.35 -8.61 -15.28
N VAL A 201 9.07 -8.82 -15.03
CA VAL A 201 8.54 -9.49 -13.83
C VAL A 201 8.12 -10.90 -14.22
N ARG A 202 8.79 -11.89 -13.64
CA ARG A 202 8.57 -13.32 -13.91
C ARG A 202 8.32 -14.07 -12.60
N ALA A 203 7.35 -14.98 -12.57
CA ALA A 203 7.16 -15.90 -11.45
C ALA A 203 8.39 -16.82 -11.29
N VAL A 204 8.79 -17.09 -10.05
CA VAL A 204 9.94 -17.98 -9.78
C VAL A 204 9.67 -19.41 -10.22
N SER A 205 8.43 -19.89 -10.08
CA SER A 205 8.00 -21.22 -10.43
C SER A 205 6.57 -21.25 -10.96
N GLU A 206 6.21 -22.35 -11.64
CA GLU A 206 4.84 -22.60 -12.12
C GLU A 206 3.80 -22.61 -10.99
N ASP A 207 4.19 -23.10 -9.83
CA ASP A 207 3.32 -23.21 -8.65
C ASP A 207 3.25 -21.94 -7.80
N SER A 208 4.05 -20.91 -8.12
CA SER A 208 4.20 -19.71 -7.29
C SER A 208 2.88 -19.07 -6.87
N PHE A 209 1.90 -19.00 -7.78
CA PHE A 209 0.59 -18.39 -7.54
C PHE A 209 -0.44 -19.34 -6.92
N ILE A 210 -0.24 -20.65 -7.09
CA ILE A 210 -1.03 -21.67 -6.40
C ILE A 210 -0.63 -21.70 -4.93
N ASP A 211 0.68 -21.58 -4.67
CA ASP A 211 1.24 -21.57 -3.33
C ASP A 211 0.75 -20.38 -2.49
N ASP A 212 0.79 -19.19 -3.03
CA ASP A 212 0.19 -17.99 -2.41
C ASP A 212 -0.43 -17.11 -3.50
N PRO A 213 -1.77 -17.12 -3.65
CA PRO A 213 -2.46 -16.33 -4.67
C PRO A 213 -2.19 -14.82 -4.57
N LEU A 214 -1.84 -14.30 -3.37
CA LEU A 214 -1.49 -12.89 -3.20
C LEU A 214 -0.24 -12.49 -4.00
N ARG A 215 0.61 -13.45 -4.36
CA ARG A 215 1.78 -13.21 -5.21
C ARG A 215 1.41 -12.68 -6.59
N MET A 216 0.18 -12.95 -7.08
CA MET A 216 -0.34 -12.33 -8.32
C MET A 216 -0.49 -10.82 -8.19
N ILE A 217 -1.06 -10.36 -7.07
CA ILE A 217 -1.19 -8.92 -6.75
C ILE A 217 0.19 -8.28 -6.59
N ARG A 218 1.12 -8.99 -5.95
CA ARG A 218 2.51 -8.54 -5.78
C ARG A 218 3.23 -8.43 -7.12
N ALA A 219 3.02 -9.37 -8.06
CA ALA A 219 3.58 -9.30 -9.41
C ALA A 219 3.07 -8.04 -10.15
N VAL A 220 1.76 -7.75 -10.08
CA VAL A 220 1.17 -6.52 -10.64
C VAL A 220 1.78 -5.28 -9.97
N ARG A 221 1.89 -5.27 -8.64
CA ARG A 221 2.50 -4.16 -7.89
C ARG A 221 3.93 -3.87 -8.35
N PHE A 222 4.76 -4.91 -8.49
CA PHE A 222 6.14 -4.72 -8.94
C PHE A 222 6.23 -4.29 -10.41
N ALA A 223 5.36 -4.83 -11.28
CA ALA A 223 5.27 -4.40 -12.68
C ALA A 223 4.91 -2.90 -12.76
N ALA A 224 3.96 -2.43 -11.95
CA ALA A 224 3.57 -1.03 -11.89
C ALA A 224 4.65 -0.15 -11.22
N LYS A 225 5.25 -0.60 -10.10
CA LYS A 225 6.27 0.14 -9.35
C LYS A 225 7.52 0.44 -10.17
N PHE A 226 7.97 -0.53 -10.94
CA PHE A 226 9.22 -0.43 -11.69
C PHE A 226 9.04 -0.11 -13.18
N ASN A 227 7.80 -0.03 -13.63
CA ASN A 227 7.44 0.04 -15.05
C ASN A 227 8.00 -1.15 -15.85
N PHE A 228 7.95 -2.35 -15.25
CA PHE A 228 8.40 -3.59 -15.85
C PHE A 228 7.24 -4.30 -16.55
N GLN A 229 7.55 -5.19 -17.49
CA GLN A 229 6.55 -6.01 -18.16
C GLN A 229 6.41 -7.36 -17.45
N LEU A 230 5.19 -7.87 -17.37
CA LEU A 230 4.96 -9.26 -16.97
C LEU A 230 5.32 -10.16 -18.15
N ASP A 231 6.11 -11.19 -17.91
CA ASP A 231 6.47 -12.17 -18.93
C ASP A 231 5.26 -13.02 -19.35
N ASP A 232 5.24 -13.51 -20.62
CA ASP A 232 4.07 -14.16 -21.20
C ASP A 232 3.60 -15.39 -20.37
N ARG A 233 4.53 -16.19 -19.87
CA ARG A 233 4.16 -17.33 -19.03
C ARG A 233 3.57 -16.89 -17.69
N THR A 234 4.13 -15.84 -17.10
CA THR A 234 3.61 -15.25 -15.86
C THR A 234 2.21 -14.68 -16.07
N LEU A 235 1.95 -13.99 -17.18
CA LEU A 235 0.61 -13.53 -17.56
C LEU A 235 -0.40 -14.68 -17.66
N GLU A 236 0.00 -15.78 -18.29
CA GLU A 236 -0.83 -16.99 -18.42
C GLU A 236 -1.13 -17.60 -17.05
N LEU A 237 -0.09 -17.79 -16.22
CA LEU A 237 -0.24 -18.32 -14.86
C LEU A 237 -1.16 -17.45 -13.98
N ILE A 238 -1.05 -16.12 -14.08
CA ILE A 238 -1.95 -15.20 -13.36
C ILE A 238 -3.40 -15.42 -13.80
N ARG A 239 -3.69 -15.45 -15.11
CA ARG A 239 -5.06 -15.62 -15.61
C ARG A 239 -5.68 -16.97 -15.19
N ILE A 240 -4.92 -18.04 -15.25
CA ILE A 240 -5.38 -19.38 -14.85
C ILE A 240 -5.69 -19.41 -13.35
N ASN A 241 -4.87 -18.77 -12.52
CA ASN A 241 -4.95 -18.83 -11.07
C ASN A 241 -5.76 -17.68 -10.45
N ALA A 242 -6.17 -16.67 -11.22
CA ALA A 242 -6.96 -15.53 -10.72
C ALA A 242 -8.17 -15.95 -9.87
N PRO A 243 -8.95 -17.00 -10.23
CA PRO A 243 -10.08 -17.44 -9.41
C PRO A 243 -9.74 -17.82 -7.96
N LEU A 244 -8.47 -18.15 -7.67
CA LEU A 244 -8.02 -18.45 -6.31
C LEU A 244 -8.13 -17.24 -5.36
N LEU A 245 -8.18 -16.02 -5.88
CA LEU A 245 -8.37 -14.80 -5.07
C LEU A 245 -9.78 -14.65 -4.51
N ALA A 246 -10.75 -15.40 -5.02
CA ALA A 246 -12.12 -15.37 -4.52
C ALA A 246 -12.29 -16.06 -3.16
N ASP A 247 -11.35 -16.91 -2.75
CA ASP A 247 -11.44 -17.64 -1.48
C ASP A 247 -11.09 -16.75 -0.27
N LYS A 248 -12.10 -16.10 0.28
CA LYS A 248 -11.97 -15.20 1.44
C LYS A 248 -11.59 -15.91 2.75
N LYS A 249 -11.72 -17.23 2.83
CA LYS A 249 -11.29 -17.99 4.00
C LYS A 249 -9.79 -18.21 4.00
N GLU A 250 -9.23 -18.45 2.83
CA GLU A 250 -7.80 -18.65 2.66
C GLU A 250 -7.04 -17.31 2.52
N LEU A 251 -7.70 -16.27 2.01
CA LEU A 251 -7.11 -14.95 1.76
C LEU A 251 -7.87 -13.85 2.50
N PRO A 252 -7.53 -13.60 3.76
CA PRO A 252 -8.12 -12.49 4.51
C PRO A 252 -7.92 -11.15 3.78
N LYS A 253 -8.96 -10.33 3.75
CA LYS A 253 -8.98 -9.04 3.06
C LYS A 253 -7.89 -8.07 3.53
N GLU A 254 -7.46 -8.19 4.77
CA GLU A 254 -6.37 -7.41 5.35
C GLU A 254 -5.05 -7.61 4.59
N ARG A 255 -4.84 -8.78 3.99
CA ARG A 255 -3.66 -9.03 3.15
C ARG A 255 -3.72 -8.25 1.83
N PHE A 256 -4.91 -8.08 1.24
CA PHE A 256 -5.09 -7.22 0.07
C PHE A 256 -4.84 -5.76 0.43
N LEU A 257 -5.41 -5.30 1.55
CA LEU A 257 -5.19 -3.94 2.04
C LEU A 257 -3.70 -3.63 2.19
N MET A 258 -2.93 -4.52 2.82
CA MET A 258 -1.47 -4.36 2.97
C MET A 258 -0.72 -4.23 1.63
N GLU A 259 -1.14 -4.93 0.58
CA GLU A 259 -0.54 -4.78 -0.75
C GLU A 259 -0.95 -3.46 -1.41
N PHE A 260 -2.20 -3.01 -1.22
CA PHE A 260 -2.66 -1.70 -1.71
C PHE A 260 -1.96 -0.53 -1.02
N GLU A 261 -1.76 -0.58 0.30
CA GLU A 261 -0.95 0.41 1.04
C GLU A 261 0.50 0.52 0.52
N LYS A 262 1.07 -0.60 0.05
CA LYS A 262 2.39 -0.62 -0.59
C LYS A 262 2.38 -0.11 -2.03
N MET A 263 1.22 -0.06 -2.68
CA MET A 263 1.05 0.46 -4.04
C MET A 263 0.85 1.97 -4.05
N VAL A 264 -0.07 2.47 -3.22
CA VAL A 264 -0.48 3.87 -3.22
C VAL A 264 0.71 4.79 -2.96
N GLY A 265 0.88 5.80 -3.80
CA GLY A 265 1.98 6.77 -3.75
C GLY A 265 3.37 6.22 -4.10
N LYS A 266 3.49 4.91 -4.41
CA LYS A 266 4.78 4.25 -4.67
C LYS A 266 4.83 3.50 -6.00
N SER A 267 3.71 3.42 -6.71
CA SER A 267 3.55 2.70 -7.97
C SER A 267 2.76 3.54 -8.96
N ASP A 268 2.85 3.23 -10.24
CA ASP A 268 1.90 3.73 -11.24
C ASP A 268 0.53 3.06 -10.99
N MET A 269 -0.34 3.75 -10.27
CA MET A 269 -1.64 3.23 -9.86
C MET A 269 -2.58 3.00 -11.04
N SER A 270 -2.51 3.85 -12.07
CA SER A 270 -3.32 3.70 -13.29
C SER A 270 -3.00 2.39 -13.98
N ARG A 271 -1.71 2.11 -14.13
CA ARG A 271 -1.21 0.85 -14.70
C ARG A 271 -1.52 -0.34 -13.80
N ALA A 272 -1.36 -0.20 -12.49
CA ALA A 272 -1.65 -1.28 -11.54
C ALA A 272 -3.11 -1.72 -11.66
N VAL A 273 -4.06 -0.78 -11.59
CA VAL A 273 -5.50 -1.10 -11.69
C VAL A 273 -5.85 -1.65 -13.07
N LYS A 274 -5.27 -1.09 -14.14
CA LYS A 274 -5.47 -1.65 -15.49
C LYS A 274 -5.03 -3.11 -15.57
N LEU A 275 -3.87 -3.46 -15.02
CA LEU A 275 -3.39 -4.84 -14.97
C LEU A 275 -4.30 -5.74 -14.12
N LEU A 276 -4.79 -5.26 -12.96
CA LEU A 276 -5.74 -6.01 -12.12
C LEU A 276 -7.01 -6.38 -12.91
N VAL A 277 -7.51 -5.46 -13.73
CA VAL A 277 -8.72 -5.68 -14.56
C VAL A 277 -8.42 -6.59 -15.75
N ASP A 278 -7.38 -6.28 -16.53
CA ASP A 278 -7.03 -7.01 -17.76
C ASP A 278 -6.66 -8.48 -17.50
N LEU A 279 -6.23 -8.80 -16.28
CA LEU A 279 -5.86 -10.14 -15.86
C LEU A 279 -6.96 -10.88 -15.10
N GLY A 280 -8.14 -10.28 -14.93
CA GLY A 280 -9.27 -10.88 -14.21
C GLY A 280 -9.12 -10.90 -12.68
N LEU A 281 -8.07 -10.27 -12.15
CA LEU A 281 -7.81 -10.23 -10.71
C LEU A 281 -8.84 -9.37 -9.98
N TYR A 282 -9.27 -8.25 -10.59
CA TYR A 282 -10.27 -7.36 -10.01
C TYR A 282 -11.58 -8.10 -9.71
N GLU A 283 -12.15 -8.78 -10.72
CA GLU A 283 -13.40 -9.53 -10.56
C GLU A 283 -13.25 -10.68 -9.57
N SER A 284 -12.14 -11.39 -9.61
CA SER A 284 -11.84 -12.49 -8.69
C SER A 284 -11.74 -12.02 -7.23
N MET A 285 -11.14 -10.84 -6.98
CA MET A 285 -11.03 -10.27 -5.64
C MET A 285 -12.35 -9.76 -5.10
N PHE A 286 -13.13 -9.07 -5.92
CA PHE A 286 -14.25 -8.25 -5.46
C PHE A 286 -15.62 -8.83 -5.77
N GLY A 287 -15.71 -9.79 -6.69
CA GLY A 287 -16.97 -10.40 -7.12
C GLY A 287 -17.86 -9.47 -7.93
N VAL A 288 -17.36 -8.34 -8.41
CA VAL A 288 -18.08 -7.36 -9.21
C VAL A 288 -17.23 -6.91 -10.39
N GLN A 289 -17.88 -6.50 -11.47
CA GLN A 289 -17.20 -5.88 -12.60
C GLN A 289 -16.84 -4.42 -12.31
N PRO A 290 -15.69 -3.91 -12.81
CA PRO A 290 -15.35 -2.50 -12.69
C PRO A 290 -16.33 -1.64 -13.50
N LYS A 291 -16.82 -0.53 -12.90
CA LYS A 291 -17.70 0.43 -13.58
C LYS A 291 -17.02 1.79 -13.82
N PHE A 292 -15.79 1.96 -13.36
CA PHE A 292 -15.01 3.16 -13.64
C PHE A 292 -14.51 3.17 -15.10
N GLY A 293 -14.71 4.30 -15.82
CA GLY A 293 -14.35 4.41 -17.26
C GLY A 293 -12.90 4.78 -17.54
N ASP A 294 -12.24 5.51 -16.61
CA ASP A 294 -10.89 6.03 -16.80
C ASP A 294 -9.91 5.52 -15.73
N TYR A 295 -8.86 4.83 -16.21
CA TYR A 295 -7.79 4.34 -15.33
C TYR A 295 -6.85 5.47 -14.85
N ASN A 296 -6.72 6.58 -15.60
CA ASN A 296 -5.80 7.67 -15.27
C ASN A 296 -6.15 8.34 -13.95
N LYS A 297 -7.41 8.29 -13.53
CA LYS A 297 -7.84 8.83 -12.24
C LYS A 297 -7.10 8.23 -11.06
N PHE A 298 -6.70 6.95 -11.14
CA PHE A 298 -5.99 6.27 -10.04
C PHE A 298 -4.60 6.85 -9.76
N ALA A 299 -4.01 7.60 -10.70
CA ALA A 299 -2.78 8.36 -10.45
C ALA A 299 -2.96 9.43 -9.36
N HIS A 300 -4.19 9.85 -9.09
CA HIS A 300 -4.53 10.86 -8.10
C HIS A 300 -4.80 10.29 -6.70
N ALA A 301 -4.85 8.96 -6.53
CA ALA A 301 -5.01 8.35 -5.22
C ALA A 301 -3.81 8.69 -4.32
N LYS A 302 -4.05 9.41 -3.22
CA LYS A 302 -3.02 9.84 -2.27
C LYS A 302 -2.95 8.94 -1.04
N SER A 303 -4.02 8.24 -0.76
CA SER A 303 -4.18 7.38 0.39
C SER A 303 -4.89 6.08 0.02
N VAL A 304 -4.82 5.10 0.91
CA VAL A 304 -5.54 3.83 0.72
C VAL A 304 -7.05 4.01 0.85
N GLU A 305 -7.49 5.03 1.57
CA GLU A 305 -8.88 5.44 1.69
C GLU A 305 -9.42 5.92 0.33
N ASP A 306 -8.68 6.82 -0.34
CA ASP A 306 -9.00 7.28 -1.68
C ASP A 306 -9.12 6.10 -2.64
N PHE A 307 -8.09 5.28 -2.64
CA PHE A 307 -8.01 4.11 -3.50
C PHE A 307 -9.16 3.13 -3.27
N SER A 308 -9.53 2.91 -1.99
CA SER A 308 -10.64 2.01 -1.63
C SER A 308 -11.99 2.48 -2.18
N TYR A 309 -12.24 3.79 -2.18
CA TYR A 309 -13.42 4.35 -2.83
C TYR A 309 -13.35 4.22 -4.37
N MET A 310 -12.22 4.63 -4.95
CA MET A 310 -12.05 4.68 -6.41
C MET A 310 -12.19 3.32 -7.09
N LEU A 311 -11.82 2.24 -6.40
CA LEU A 311 -12.00 0.87 -6.89
C LEU A 311 -13.46 0.53 -7.18
N PHE A 312 -14.40 1.08 -6.41
CA PHE A 312 -15.83 0.78 -6.55
C PHE A 312 -16.66 1.95 -7.08
N GLU A 313 -16.00 3.00 -7.54
CA GLU A 313 -16.68 4.12 -8.14
C GLU A 313 -17.50 3.68 -9.36
N GLY A 314 -18.71 4.25 -9.52
CA GLY A 314 -19.67 3.85 -10.55
C GLY A 314 -20.56 2.67 -10.15
N GLN A 315 -20.29 1.99 -9.03
CA GLN A 315 -21.24 1.08 -8.41
C GLN A 315 -22.36 1.87 -7.72
N ASP A 316 -23.45 1.19 -7.31
CA ASP A 316 -24.49 1.85 -6.54
C ASP A 316 -23.93 2.42 -5.22
N SER A 317 -24.28 3.66 -4.91
CA SER A 317 -23.77 4.37 -3.72
C SER A 317 -24.03 3.61 -2.42
N ASN A 318 -25.16 2.92 -2.32
CA ASN A 318 -25.50 2.11 -1.15
C ASN A 318 -24.66 0.83 -1.04
N GLU A 319 -24.11 0.35 -2.16
CA GLU A 319 -23.27 -0.86 -2.22
C GLU A 319 -21.80 -0.56 -1.96
N ILE A 320 -21.29 0.63 -2.30
CA ILE A 320 -19.84 0.94 -2.22
C ILE A 320 -19.27 0.66 -0.84
N VAL A 321 -19.92 1.14 0.23
CA VAL A 321 -19.45 0.92 1.61
C VAL A 321 -19.43 -0.57 1.96
N SER A 322 -20.44 -1.32 1.50
CA SER A 322 -20.52 -2.77 1.68
C SER A 322 -19.40 -3.49 0.92
N LEU A 323 -19.13 -3.10 -0.32
CA LEU A 323 -18.03 -3.64 -1.12
C LEU A 323 -16.66 -3.40 -0.47
N VAL A 324 -16.41 -2.19 0.04
CA VAL A 324 -15.17 -1.90 0.79
C VAL A 324 -15.10 -2.72 2.07
N THR A 325 -16.21 -2.79 2.84
CA THR A 325 -16.28 -3.58 4.08
C THR A 325 -15.97 -5.05 3.83
N ASN A 326 -16.59 -5.64 2.81
CA ASN A 326 -16.48 -7.07 2.55
C ASN A 326 -15.16 -7.47 1.90
N ASN A 327 -14.53 -6.57 1.14
CA ASN A 327 -13.41 -6.91 0.28
C ASN A 327 -12.07 -6.26 0.65
N ILE A 328 -12.08 -5.12 1.36
CA ILE A 328 -10.87 -4.35 1.65
C ILE A 328 -10.57 -4.34 3.14
N THR A 329 -11.50 -3.82 3.98
CA THR A 329 -11.20 -3.61 5.41
C THR A 329 -12.44 -3.37 6.24
N ASN A 330 -12.32 -3.68 7.55
CA ASN A 330 -13.27 -3.26 8.60
C ASN A 330 -12.76 -2.03 9.38
N ALA A 331 -11.63 -1.42 8.99
CA ALA A 331 -11.09 -0.27 9.70
C ALA A 331 -12.07 0.91 9.66
N VAL A 332 -12.50 1.35 10.84
CA VAL A 332 -13.54 2.38 11.00
C VAL A 332 -13.14 3.69 10.32
N ALA A 333 -11.86 4.08 10.40
CA ALA A 333 -11.36 5.30 9.78
C ALA A 333 -11.56 5.28 8.25
N ILE A 334 -11.16 4.18 7.58
CA ILE A 334 -11.32 4.02 6.12
C ILE A 334 -12.82 4.02 5.76
N LEU A 335 -13.64 3.27 6.48
CA LEU A 335 -15.07 3.19 6.20
C LEU A 335 -15.78 4.53 6.40
N ASN A 336 -15.41 5.31 7.41
CA ASN A 336 -15.98 6.64 7.63
C ASN A 336 -15.59 7.60 6.50
N TYR A 337 -14.34 7.52 6.04
CA TYR A 337 -13.88 8.30 4.90
C TYR A 337 -14.64 7.93 3.62
N VAL A 338 -14.80 6.65 3.31
CA VAL A 338 -15.55 6.17 2.15
C VAL A 338 -17.03 6.60 2.23
N ARG A 339 -17.67 6.50 3.40
CA ARG A 339 -19.05 7.00 3.61
C ARG A 339 -19.16 8.49 3.33
N ALA A 340 -18.18 9.28 3.80
CA ALA A 340 -18.15 10.72 3.57
C ALA A 340 -18.06 11.04 2.07
N ILE A 341 -17.18 10.35 1.32
CA ILE A 341 -17.06 10.55 -0.12
C ILE A 341 -18.34 10.15 -0.85
N VAL A 342 -18.91 8.98 -0.56
CA VAL A 342 -20.16 8.52 -1.19
C VAL A 342 -21.25 9.57 -1.02
N LYS A 343 -21.44 10.03 0.20
CA LYS A 343 -22.44 11.05 0.51
C LYS A 343 -22.18 12.39 -0.19
N TYR A 344 -20.91 12.80 -0.24
CA TYR A 344 -20.47 13.96 -0.98
C TYR A 344 -20.78 13.85 -2.47
N VAL A 345 -20.46 12.72 -3.11
CA VAL A 345 -20.70 12.50 -4.55
C VAL A 345 -22.20 12.52 -4.85
N ASP A 346 -23.01 11.92 -4.01
CA ASP A 346 -24.47 11.94 -4.18
C ASP A 346 -25.05 13.36 -4.07
N GLU A 347 -24.63 14.14 -3.08
CA GLU A 347 -25.05 15.54 -2.91
C GLU A 347 -24.59 16.42 -4.10
N VAL A 348 -23.40 16.16 -4.67
CA VAL A 348 -22.90 16.87 -5.87
C VAL A 348 -23.74 16.54 -7.09
N LYS A 349 -24.11 15.26 -7.28
CA LYS A 349 -24.99 14.84 -8.38
C LYS A 349 -26.37 15.50 -8.29
N GLU A 350 -26.95 15.54 -7.09
CA GLU A 350 -28.27 16.17 -6.86
C GLU A 350 -28.24 17.69 -7.07
N ALA A 351 -27.13 18.35 -6.70
CA ALA A 351 -27.02 19.80 -6.76
C ALA A 351 -26.76 20.37 -8.16
N GLY A 352 -26.30 19.52 -9.10
CA GLY A 352 -25.79 19.96 -10.41
C GLY A 352 -24.36 20.52 -10.34
N LEU A 353 -23.58 20.35 -11.43
CA LEU A 353 -22.15 20.68 -11.50
C LEU A 353 -21.82 22.17 -11.64
N ASP A 354 -22.81 23.00 -11.90
CA ASP A 354 -22.68 24.45 -12.16
C ASP A 354 -22.41 25.31 -10.89
N LYS A 355 -22.35 24.68 -9.72
CA LYS A 355 -22.09 25.34 -8.44
C LYS A 355 -20.81 24.85 -7.77
N LEU A 356 -19.68 25.20 -8.38
CA LEU A 356 -18.34 24.81 -7.91
C LEU A 356 -18.11 25.15 -6.43
N ASN A 357 -18.49 26.35 -5.99
CA ASN A 357 -18.34 26.78 -4.58
C ASN A 357 -19.12 25.86 -3.62
N ARG A 358 -20.31 25.40 -4.01
CA ARG A 358 -21.11 24.48 -3.22
C ARG A 358 -20.45 23.10 -3.09
N THR A 359 -19.80 22.64 -4.16
CA THR A 359 -19.04 21.39 -4.20
C THR A 359 -17.85 21.44 -3.24
N LEU A 360 -17.11 22.54 -3.25
CA LEU A 360 -15.95 22.75 -2.37
C LEU A 360 -16.37 22.88 -0.90
N ALA A 361 -17.52 23.51 -0.66
CA ALA A 361 -18.12 23.60 0.66
C ALA A 361 -18.47 22.23 1.26
N LEU A 362 -19.10 21.38 0.47
CA LEU A 362 -19.47 20.04 0.89
C LEU A 362 -18.25 19.21 1.24
N ALA A 363 -17.17 19.34 0.50
CA ALA A 363 -15.95 18.62 0.80
C ALA A 363 -15.28 19.07 2.10
N ALA A 364 -15.24 20.37 2.36
CA ALA A 364 -14.76 20.86 3.63
C ALA A 364 -15.63 20.38 4.81
N ILE A 365 -16.95 20.28 4.60
CA ILE A 365 -17.90 19.72 5.57
C ILE A 365 -17.59 18.24 5.87
N TYR A 366 -17.25 17.47 4.85
CA TYR A 366 -16.93 16.06 5.00
C TYR A 366 -15.44 15.79 5.30
N ASN A 367 -14.65 16.83 5.51
CA ASN A 367 -13.20 16.72 5.79
C ASN A 367 -12.42 16.01 4.66
N LEU A 368 -12.88 16.14 3.43
CA LEU A 368 -12.24 15.58 2.25
C LEU A 368 -11.08 16.45 1.80
N SER A 369 -9.99 15.84 1.33
CA SER A 369 -8.88 16.62 0.80
C SER A 369 -9.27 17.33 -0.51
N PRO A 370 -8.74 18.54 -0.79
CA PRO A 370 -8.95 19.22 -2.07
C PRO A 370 -8.57 18.37 -3.29
N ASP A 371 -7.58 17.48 -3.15
CA ASP A 371 -7.14 16.59 -4.22
C ASP A 371 -8.20 15.53 -4.55
N MET A 372 -8.96 15.08 -3.55
CA MET A 372 -10.11 14.17 -3.74
C MET A 372 -11.26 14.82 -4.48
N LEU A 373 -11.49 16.10 -4.20
CA LEU A 373 -12.50 16.88 -4.90
C LEU A 373 -12.25 16.94 -6.40
N THR A 374 -11.01 17.17 -6.75
CA THR A 374 -10.58 17.20 -8.15
C THR A 374 -10.86 15.84 -8.81
N THR A 375 -10.58 14.75 -8.13
CA THR A 375 -10.80 13.40 -8.65
C THR A 375 -12.29 13.09 -8.84
N SER A 376 -13.11 13.34 -7.83
CA SER A 376 -14.57 13.11 -7.92
C SER A 376 -15.26 14.03 -8.94
N TYR A 377 -14.78 15.25 -9.08
CA TYR A 377 -15.25 16.21 -10.07
C TYR A 377 -14.88 15.77 -11.51
N TYR A 378 -13.63 15.32 -11.73
CA TYR A 378 -13.17 14.82 -13.03
C TYR A 378 -13.94 13.58 -13.51
N VAL A 379 -14.37 12.74 -12.59
CA VAL A 379 -15.03 11.47 -12.91
C VAL A 379 -16.46 11.67 -13.44
N ASN A 380 -17.15 12.73 -12.99
CA ASN A 380 -18.57 12.93 -13.32
C ASN A 380 -18.83 13.95 -14.44
N SER A 381 -17.82 14.68 -14.94
CA SER A 381 -17.97 15.61 -16.05
C SER A 381 -17.27 15.09 -17.30
N ASN A 382 -18.05 14.75 -18.35
CA ASN A 382 -17.54 14.65 -19.71
C ASN A 382 -17.13 16.02 -20.27
N ASP A 383 -17.32 17.09 -19.51
CA ASP A 383 -16.94 18.44 -19.88
C ASP A 383 -15.49 18.71 -19.55
N LYS A 384 -14.78 19.29 -20.48
CA LYS A 384 -13.38 19.73 -20.36
C LYS A 384 -13.25 20.59 -19.11
N VAL A 385 -12.70 20.01 -18.07
CA VAL A 385 -12.33 20.76 -16.88
C VAL A 385 -11.34 21.84 -17.31
N VAL A 386 -11.69 23.07 -17.03
CA VAL A 386 -10.77 24.20 -17.14
C VAL A 386 -9.62 23.92 -16.17
N GLY A 387 -8.45 23.69 -16.75
CA GLY A 387 -7.29 23.13 -16.06
C GLY A 387 -6.94 23.85 -14.78
N GLY A 388 -6.77 23.08 -13.74
CA GLY A 388 -5.69 23.15 -12.79
C GLY A 388 -5.37 24.45 -12.06
N GLN A 389 -6.29 25.37 -11.83
CA GLN A 389 -6.01 26.52 -10.98
C GLN A 389 -7.05 26.70 -9.88
N PHE A 390 -7.12 25.69 -9.01
CA PHE A 390 -7.59 25.96 -7.66
C PHE A 390 -6.43 26.54 -6.86
N GLN A 391 -6.35 27.86 -6.81
CA GLN A 391 -5.44 28.51 -5.89
C GLN A 391 -5.95 28.29 -4.48
N ARG A 392 -5.19 27.59 -3.68
CA ARG A 392 -5.40 27.25 -2.25
C ARG A 392 -5.74 28.46 -1.36
N LYS A 393 -5.68 29.68 -1.89
CA LYS A 393 -5.88 30.96 -1.17
C LYS A 393 -7.34 31.35 -0.94
N GLU A 394 -8.30 30.73 -1.63
CA GLU A 394 -9.71 31.13 -1.57
C GLU A 394 -10.61 30.13 -0.85
N LEU A 395 -10.07 29.02 -0.40
CA LEU A 395 -10.83 28.00 0.34
C LEU A 395 -10.53 28.12 1.83
N PRO A 396 -11.57 28.31 2.69
CA PRO A 396 -11.39 28.14 4.12
C PRO A 396 -10.89 26.72 4.40
N ALA A 397 -9.83 26.57 5.19
CA ALA A 397 -9.18 25.30 5.46
C ALA A 397 -10.00 24.46 6.46
N GLY A 398 -11.13 23.92 6.04
CA GLY A 398 -11.91 22.92 6.78
C GLY A 398 -12.68 23.46 8.00
N ASN A 399 -13.25 22.55 8.75
CA ASN A 399 -14.05 22.78 9.97
C ASN A 399 -13.39 23.66 11.05
N ASN A 400 -12.10 23.96 10.95
CA ASN A 400 -11.34 24.73 11.94
C ASN A 400 -11.35 26.24 11.68
N ASP A 401 -11.80 26.69 10.52
CA ASP A 401 -11.74 28.11 10.13
C ASP A 401 -13.08 28.89 10.27
N VAL A 402 -14.08 28.27 10.88
CA VAL A 402 -15.29 28.98 11.28
C VAL A 402 -14.95 29.86 12.50
N GLU A 403 -15.16 31.15 12.42
CA GLU A 403 -14.87 32.08 13.54
C GLU A 403 -15.66 31.76 14.81
N PHE A 404 -16.87 31.19 14.67
CA PHE A 404 -17.68 30.76 15.80
C PHE A 404 -17.46 29.28 16.09
N LYS A 405 -16.61 28.95 17.04
CA LYS A 405 -16.13 27.58 17.31
C LYS A 405 -15.94 27.27 18.80
N GLY A 406 -15.57 26.01 19.07
CA GLY A 406 -15.24 25.53 20.42
C GLY A 406 -16.42 25.45 21.36
N ASP A 407 -16.15 25.63 22.65
CA ASP A 407 -17.16 25.55 23.69
C ASP A 407 -18.24 26.68 23.57
N GLU A 408 -17.88 27.81 23.01
CA GLU A 408 -18.82 28.89 22.79
C GLU A 408 -19.90 28.54 21.76
N PHE A 409 -19.53 27.93 20.64
CA PHE A 409 -20.47 27.42 19.65
C PHE A 409 -21.33 26.28 20.22
N LYS A 410 -20.69 25.38 20.96
CA LYS A 410 -21.37 24.27 21.63
C LYS A 410 -22.44 24.76 22.59
N ASN A 411 -22.09 25.70 23.49
CA ASN A 411 -23.02 26.26 24.48
C ASN A 411 -24.16 26.98 23.79
N PHE A 412 -23.88 27.75 22.76
CA PHE A 412 -24.91 28.43 21.96
C PHE A 412 -25.92 27.43 21.36
N VAL A 413 -25.44 26.32 20.77
CA VAL A 413 -26.33 25.29 20.20
C VAL A 413 -27.14 24.61 21.31
N LEU A 414 -26.54 24.28 22.45
CA LEU A 414 -27.25 23.68 23.59
C LEU A 414 -28.35 24.62 24.15
N ASP A 415 -28.07 25.90 24.29
CA ASP A 415 -29.05 26.91 24.70
C ASP A 415 -30.21 27.01 23.70
N MET A 416 -29.89 26.90 22.39
CA MET A 416 -30.93 26.90 21.35
C MET A 416 -31.82 25.66 21.43
N LEU A 417 -31.26 24.50 21.71
CA LEU A 417 -32.01 23.25 21.90
C LEU A 417 -32.93 23.35 23.12
N GLU A 418 -32.45 23.91 24.21
CA GLU A 418 -33.24 24.13 25.44
C GLU A 418 -34.39 25.10 25.21
N LYS A 419 -34.12 26.27 24.58
CA LYS A 419 -35.16 27.27 24.21
C LYS A 419 -36.25 26.66 23.31
N ASN A 420 -35.91 25.67 22.48
CA ASN A 420 -36.88 25.01 21.60
C ASN A 420 -37.43 23.70 22.19
N GLN A 421 -37.27 23.45 23.50
CA GLN A 421 -37.76 22.28 24.22
C GLN A 421 -37.30 20.93 23.63
N MET A 422 -36.09 20.92 23.09
CA MET A 422 -35.50 19.73 22.46
C MET A 422 -34.46 19.10 23.39
N THR A 423 -34.36 17.76 23.32
CA THR A 423 -33.30 17.01 24.03
C THR A 423 -31.92 17.52 23.65
N GLN A 424 -31.07 17.72 24.65
CA GLN A 424 -29.65 18.08 24.45
C GLN A 424 -28.89 16.91 23.83
N ASP A 425 -28.94 16.82 22.51
CA ASP A 425 -28.22 15.80 21.74
C ASP A 425 -26.97 16.42 21.10
N LEU A 426 -25.80 15.91 21.51
CA LEU A 426 -24.50 16.38 21.01
C LEU A 426 -24.34 16.21 19.49
N SER A 427 -25.07 15.27 18.87
CA SER A 427 -25.06 15.09 17.41
C SER A 427 -25.58 16.32 16.66
N ARG A 428 -26.45 17.09 17.29
CA ARG A 428 -27.04 18.31 16.73
C ARG A 428 -26.07 19.48 16.65
N ILE A 429 -25.01 19.48 17.47
CA ILE A 429 -23.91 20.46 17.36
C ILE A 429 -23.24 20.32 15.99
N GLY A 430 -22.98 19.08 15.58
CA GLY A 430 -22.45 18.79 14.24
C GLY A 430 -23.39 19.23 13.12
N LYS A 431 -24.72 18.99 13.27
CA LYS A 431 -25.74 19.44 12.29
C LYS A 431 -25.78 20.95 12.17
N ALA A 432 -25.82 21.66 13.30
CA ALA A 432 -25.82 23.14 13.32
C ALA A 432 -24.57 23.69 12.62
N LYS A 433 -23.40 23.12 12.92
CA LYS A 433 -22.15 23.54 12.30
C LYS A 433 -22.17 23.30 10.79
N THR A 434 -22.61 22.12 10.35
CA THR A 434 -22.75 21.79 8.93
C THR A 434 -23.71 22.75 8.21
N PHE A 435 -24.81 23.07 8.86
CA PHE A 435 -25.81 23.98 8.31
C PHE A 435 -25.28 25.43 8.16
N ALA A 436 -24.55 25.93 9.16
CA ALA A 436 -23.90 27.24 9.09
C ALA A 436 -22.79 27.26 8.02
N LEU A 437 -21.96 26.23 7.96
CA LEU A 437 -20.93 26.10 6.93
C LEU A 437 -21.52 26.15 5.51
N ARG A 438 -22.63 25.47 5.27
CA ARG A 438 -23.31 25.51 3.96
C ARG A 438 -23.72 26.91 3.58
N ALA A 439 -24.23 27.71 4.53
CA ALA A 439 -24.65 29.10 4.30
C ALA A 439 -23.44 30.00 4.03
N ILE A 440 -22.35 29.85 4.77
CA ILE A 440 -21.10 30.61 4.54
C ILE A 440 -20.58 30.34 3.13
N TYR A 441 -20.52 29.09 2.74
CA TYR A 441 -19.98 28.70 1.43
C TYR A 441 -20.90 29.02 0.24
N ASN A 442 -22.18 29.21 0.49
CA ASN A 442 -23.12 29.69 -0.51
C ASN A 442 -23.17 31.24 -0.59
N ASP A 443 -22.28 31.93 0.14
CA ASP A 443 -22.28 33.38 0.28
C ASP A 443 -23.62 33.95 0.82
N GLU A 444 -24.36 33.11 1.57
CA GLU A 444 -25.63 33.52 2.19
C GLU A 444 -25.39 34.32 3.49
N ILE A 445 -24.27 34.02 4.17
CA ILE A 445 -23.85 34.69 5.40
C ILE A 445 -22.33 34.88 5.44
N GLY A 446 -21.86 35.87 6.22
CA GLY A 446 -20.44 36.04 6.51
C GLY A 446 -19.89 34.98 7.48
N ASN A 447 -18.60 34.67 7.38
CA ASN A 447 -17.91 33.81 8.34
C ASN A 447 -17.54 34.60 9.60
N ASN A 448 -18.52 35.12 10.31
CA ASN A 448 -18.35 35.76 11.59
C ASN A 448 -19.41 35.30 12.59
N LYS A 449 -19.15 35.49 13.86
CA LYS A 449 -19.96 34.96 14.94
C LYS A 449 -21.40 35.47 14.92
N GLU A 450 -21.61 36.75 14.58
CA GLU A 450 -22.92 37.40 14.58
C GLU A 450 -23.81 36.88 13.46
N ASP A 451 -23.28 36.81 12.24
CA ASP A 451 -24.01 36.28 11.09
C ASP A 451 -24.38 34.81 11.28
N ILE A 452 -23.47 34.00 11.80
CA ILE A 452 -23.71 32.56 12.06
C ILE A 452 -24.81 32.40 13.13
N ARG A 453 -24.79 33.18 14.23
CA ARG A 453 -25.82 33.13 15.26
C ARG A 453 -27.18 33.50 14.68
N ASN A 454 -27.27 34.64 14.03
CA ASN A 454 -28.53 35.16 13.45
C ASN A 454 -29.12 34.16 12.44
N PHE A 455 -28.26 33.56 11.63
CA PHE A 455 -28.66 32.54 10.65
C PHE A 455 -29.25 31.29 11.33
N LEU A 456 -28.56 30.75 12.32
CA LEU A 456 -29.00 29.54 13.05
C LEU A 456 -30.28 29.81 13.88
N GLU A 457 -30.42 30.99 14.45
CA GLU A 457 -31.61 31.41 15.20
C GLU A 457 -32.84 31.61 14.29
N THR A 458 -32.61 32.10 13.08
CA THR A 458 -33.69 32.39 12.12
C THR A 458 -34.09 31.11 11.33
N ASN A 459 -33.16 30.18 11.10
CA ASN A 459 -33.38 28.99 10.27
C ASN A 459 -33.33 27.72 11.11
N LEU A 460 -34.41 27.38 11.79
CA LEU A 460 -34.47 26.23 12.72
C LEU A 460 -34.55 24.88 12.05
N SER A 461 -34.40 24.78 10.73
CA SER A 461 -34.46 23.49 9.99
C SER A 461 -33.37 22.48 10.39
N TRP A 462 -32.22 22.93 10.90
CA TRP A 462 -31.14 22.09 11.41
C TRP A 462 -31.52 21.38 12.74
N LEU A 463 -32.54 21.85 13.43
CA LEU A 463 -33.08 21.23 14.64
C LEU A 463 -33.80 19.89 14.35
N LYS A 464 -34.31 19.72 13.14
CA LYS A 464 -34.95 18.50 12.69
C LYS A 464 -33.93 17.45 12.25
#